data_5408d10b0088b01a5d9f024b89a6c111
#
_entry.id   5408d10b0088b01a5d9f024b89a6c111
#
_cell.length_a   1.000
_cell.length_b   1.000
_cell.length_c   1.000
_cell.angle_alpha   90.00
_cell.angle_beta   90.00
_cell.angle_gamma   90.00
#
_symmetry.space_group_name_H-M   'P 1'
#
loop_
_entity.id
_entity.type
_entity.pdbx_description
1 polymer ?
#
loop_
_entity_poly.entity_id
_entity_poly.type
_entity_poly.pdbx_seq_one_letter_code
_entity_poly.pdbx_strand_id
1 'polypeptide(L)'
;MDLSAITAALGGVQHALGIVEAAADAKKAVDIAGVKVELLTTLAKVCSDLATANMAQVALAEQLRQAKETIARDKKWAREAKRYRLQALGPAAHAYALKPEAAGEEPMHHLCQPCYEQQHKMILQFSGYADGCRRLSCPRCHAALLVREPVVGEVITTRRRPSITDGY
;
A
#
# COMPACT_ATOMS: atom_id res chain seq x y z
N MET A 1 -8.49 -22.42 -0.70
CA MET A 1 -9.78 -22.74 -0.06
C MET A 1 -9.72 -24.19 0.31
N ASP A 2 -9.72 -24.47 1.57
CA ASP A 2 -9.73 -25.86 2.03
C ASP A 2 -11.18 -26.36 1.98
N LEU A 3 -11.55 -26.92 0.83
CA LEU A 3 -12.85 -27.57 0.62
C LEU A 3 -13.00 -28.79 1.53
N SER A 4 -11.91 -29.22 2.18
CA SER A 4 -11.87 -30.39 3.05
C SER A 4 -12.81 -30.26 4.27
N ALA A 5 -12.87 -29.07 4.88
CA ALA A 5 -13.75 -28.82 6.03
C ALA A 5 -15.25 -28.90 5.66
N ILE A 6 -15.62 -28.37 4.49
CA ILE A 6 -17.01 -28.45 4.01
C ILE A 6 -17.37 -29.88 3.61
N THR A 7 -16.44 -30.60 2.98
CA THR A 7 -16.63 -32.01 2.61
C THR A 7 -16.74 -32.90 3.85
N ALA A 8 -15.94 -32.62 4.89
CA ALA A 8 -16.01 -33.33 6.18
C ALA A 8 -17.36 -33.08 6.88
N ALA A 9 -17.86 -31.84 6.90
CA ALA A 9 -19.15 -31.49 7.49
C ALA A 9 -20.32 -32.19 6.74
N LEU A 10 -20.29 -32.23 5.41
CA LEU A 10 -21.28 -32.93 4.60
C LEU A 10 -21.25 -34.46 4.84
N GLY A 11 -20.04 -35.05 4.93
CA GLY A 11 -19.86 -36.45 5.28
C GLY A 11 -20.43 -36.78 6.65
N GLY A 12 -20.23 -35.88 7.62
CA GLY A 12 -20.80 -36.03 8.98
C GLY A 12 -22.32 -36.02 9.01
N VAL A 13 -22.97 -35.16 8.19
CA VAL A 13 -24.44 -35.12 8.06
C VAL A 13 -24.98 -36.41 7.41
N GLN A 14 -24.32 -36.89 6.34
CA GLN A 14 -24.71 -38.16 5.69
C GLN A 14 -24.59 -39.35 6.63
N HIS A 15 -23.50 -39.39 7.43
CA HIS A 15 -23.32 -40.44 8.45
C HIS A 15 -24.43 -40.39 9.53
N ALA A 16 -24.77 -39.16 10.00
CA ALA A 16 -25.86 -39.00 10.98
C ALA A 16 -27.22 -39.46 10.41
N LEU A 17 -27.53 -39.19 9.15
CA LEU A 17 -28.74 -39.69 8.48
C LEU A 17 -28.76 -41.23 8.41
N GLY A 18 -27.65 -41.88 8.07
CA GLY A 18 -27.54 -43.32 8.04
C GLY A 18 -27.78 -43.99 9.41
N ILE A 19 -27.30 -43.33 10.51
CA ILE A 19 -27.55 -43.79 11.89
C ILE A 19 -29.04 -43.71 12.23
N VAL A 20 -29.74 -42.66 11.83
CA VAL A 20 -31.18 -42.48 12.05
C VAL A 20 -32.01 -43.55 11.29
N GLU A 21 -31.64 -43.84 10.02
CA GLU A 21 -32.30 -44.88 9.21
C GLU A 21 -32.09 -46.26 9.84
N ALA A 22 -30.84 -46.61 10.26
CA ALA A 22 -30.55 -47.88 10.92
C ALA A 22 -31.30 -48.01 12.28
N ALA A 23 -31.46 -46.90 13.02
CA ALA A 23 -32.22 -46.87 14.26
C ALA A 23 -33.75 -47.09 14.07
N ALA A 24 -34.30 -46.62 12.96
CA ALA A 24 -35.71 -46.80 12.63
C ALA A 24 -36.06 -48.30 12.38
N ASP A 25 -35.09 -49.07 11.89
CA ASP A 25 -35.26 -50.51 11.63
C ASP A 25 -34.99 -51.42 12.88
N ALA A 26 -34.37 -50.85 13.90
CA ALA A 26 -34.00 -51.58 15.12
C ALA A 26 -35.19 -51.73 16.09
N LYS A 27 -35.85 -52.90 16.10
CA LYS A 27 -36.98 -53.22 16.98
C LYS A 27 -36.62 -53.49 18.44
N LYS A 28 -35.39 -53.21 18.93
CA LYS A 28 -34.94 -53.49 20.29
C LYS A 28 -34.54 -52.25 21.05
N ALA A 29 -35.21 -51.99 22.20
CA ALA A 29 -34.97 -50.82 23.06
C ALA A 29 -33.54 -50.69 23.63
N VAL A 30 -32.68 -51.70 23.51
CA VAL A 30 -31.29 -51.71 24.01
C VAL A 30 -30.35 -50.88 23.11
N ASP A 31 -30.72 -50.68 21.85
CA ASP A 31 -29.83 -50.03 20.89
C ASP A 31 -30.02 -48.49 20.80
N ILE A 32 -31.12 -47.96 21.32
CA ILE A 32 -31.48 -46.53 21.26
C ILE A 32 -30.46 -45.65 21.97
N ALA A 33 -29.90 -46.15 23.10
CA ALA A 33 -28.91 -45.36 23.85
C ALA A 33 -27.58 -45.25 23.09
N GLY A 34 -27.11 -46.30 22.43
CA GLY A 34 -25.93 -46.32 21.60
C GLY A 34 -26.06 -45.36 20.40
N VAL A 35 -27.19 -45.48 19.68
CA VAL A 35 -27.50 -44.57 18.53
C VAL A 35 -27.56 -43.12 18.97
N LYS A 36 -28.14 -42.81 20.12
CA LYS A 36 -28.21 -41.44 20.65
C LYS A 36 -26.81 -40.87 20.92
N VAL A 37 -25.89 -41.65 21.52
CA VAL A 37 -24.51 -41.22 21.79
C VAL A 37 -23.76 -40.98 20.47
N GLU A 38 -23.88 -41.87 19.51
CA GLU A 38 -23.22 -41.74 18.20
C GLU A 38 -23.75 -40.54 17.44
N LEU A 39 -25.04 -40.28 17.43
CA LEU A 39 -25.67 -39.12 16.83
C LEU A 39 -25.17 -37.82 17.49
N LEU A 40 -25.12 -37.75 18.82
CA LEU A 40 -24.63 -36.57 19.55
C LEU A 40 -23.17 -36.31 19.26
N THR A 41 -22.33 -37.37 19.18
CA THR A 41 -20.92 -37.24 18.83
C THR A 41 -20.73 -36.69 17.41
N THR A 42 -21.52 -37.23 16.47
CA THR A 42 -21.50 -36.81 15.08
C THR A 42 -21.95 -35.33 14.92
N LEU A 43 -23.02 -34.95 15.61
CA LEU A 43 -23.48 -33.55 15.64
C LEU A 43 -22.44 -32.60 16.25
N ALA A 44 -21.81 -33.00 17.36
CA ALA A 44 -20.75 -32.20 17.99
C ALA A 44 -19.57 -31.97 16.99
N LYS A 45 -19.19 -33.02 16.25
CA LYS A 45 -18.15 -32.93 15.23
C LYS A 45 -18.57 -32.00 14.10
N VAL A 46 -19.79 -32.12 13.57
CA VAL A 46 -20.30 -31.24 12.51
C VAL A 46 -20.34 -29.79 12.96
N CYS A 47 -20.77 -29.53 14.21
CA CYS A 47 -20.74 -28.18 14.79
C CYS A 47 -19.33 -27.62 14.89
N SER A 48 -18.35 -28.43 15.30
CA SER A 48 -16.94 -28.04 15.36
C SER A 48 -16.37 -27.72 13.97
N ASP A 49 -16.64 -28.58 12.98
CA ASP A 49 -16.19 -28.42 11.60
C ASP A 49 -16.80 -27.15 10.96
N LEU A 50 -18.09 -26.91 11.23
CA LEU A 50 -18.79 -25.70 10.78
C LEU A 50 -18.22 -24.44 11.42
N ALA A 51 -17.91 -24.45 12.73
CA ALA A 51 -17.28 -23.34 13.42
C ALA A 51 -15.90 -23.03 12.82
N THR A 52 -15.11 -24.06 12.53
CA THR A 52 -13.79 -23.93 11.89
C THR A 52 -13.93 -23.34 10.48
N ALA A 53 -14.88 -23.84 9.69
CA ALA A 53 -15.16 -23.32 8.35
C ALA A 53 -15.58 -21.84 8.38
N ASN A 54 -16.44 -21.45 9.33
CA ASN A 54 -16.84 -20.05 9.51
C ASN A 54 -15.65 -19.14 9.86
N MET A 55 -14.76 -19.57 10.78
CA MET A 55 -13.55 -18.82 11.09
C MET A 55 -12.63 -18.66 9.87
N ALA A 56 -12.47 -19.70 9.08
CA ALA A 56 -11.69 -19.65 7.85
C ALA A 56 -12.31 -18.68 6.82
N GLN A 57 -13.65 -18.67 6.70
CA GLN A 57 -14.35 -17.71 5.82
C GLN A 57 -14.14 -16.26 6.26
N VAL A 58 -14.22 -15.97 7.56
CA VAL A 58 -13.97 -14.62 8.09
C VAL A 58 -12.53 -14.19 7.82
N ALA A 59 -11.56 -15.06 8.05
CA ALA A 59 -10.15 -14.78 7.77
C ALA A 59 -9.90 -14.51 6.27
N LEU A 60 -10.51 -15.31 5.40
CA LEU A 60 -10.40 -15.14 3.95
C LEU A 60 -11.06 -13.83 3.47
N ALA A 61 -12.21 -13.48 4.01
CA ALA A 61 -12.90 -12.23 3.71
C ALA A 61 -12.04 -11.02 4.08
N GLU A 62 -11.37 -11.06 5.24
CA GLU A 62 -10.44 -10.02 5.67
C GLU A 62 -9.21 -9.92 4.77
N GLN A 63 -8.60 -11.04 4.38
CA GLN A 63 -7.49 -11.07 3.43
C GLN A 63 -7.89 -10.47 2.07
N LEU A 64 -9.08 -10.80 1.58
CA LEU A 64 -9.61 -10.26 0.33
C LEU A 64 -9.83 -8.75 0.42
N ARG A 65 -10.33 -8.24 1.55
CA ARG A 65 -10.50 -6.82 1.81
C ARG A 65 -9.15 -6.10 1.74
N GLN A 66 -8.13 -6.61 2.47
CA GLN A 66 -6.77 -6.06 2.50
C GLN A 66 -6.11 -6.07 1.11
N ALA A 67 -6.27 -7.17 0.37
CA ALA A 67 -5.75 -7.27 -0.98
C ALA A 67 -6.39 -6.25 -1.93
N LYS A 68 -7.70 -6.05 -1.85
CA LYS A 68 -8.43 -5.04 -2.64
C LYS A 68 -7.96 -3.62 -2.31
N GLU A 69 -7.74 -3.30 -1.04
CA GLU A 69 -7.23 -1.99 -0.61
C GLU A 69 -5.81 -1.75 -1.13
N THR A 70 -4.95 -2.76 -1.06
CA THR A 70 -3.59 -2.68 -1.60
C THR A 70 -3.61 -2.42 -3.10
N ILE A 71 -4.38 -3.20 -3.86
CA ILE A 71 -4.55 -3.00 -5.31
C ILE A 71 -5.10 -1.60 -5.64
N ALA A 72 -6.06 -1.11 -4.87
CA ALA A 72 -6.62 0.22 -5.08
C ALA A 72 -5.59 1.33 -4.84
N ARG A 73 -4.77 1.19 -3.79
CA ARG A 73 -3.66 2.09 -3.48
C ARG A 73 -2.61 2.09 -4.57
N ASP A 74 -2.19 0.90 -5.03
CA ASP A 74 -1.20 0.75 -6.09
C ASP A 74 -1.67 1.33 -7.43
N LYS A 75 -2.94 1.11 -7.78
CA LYS A 75 -3.56 1.73 -8.96
C LYS A 75 -3.64 3.25 -8.86
N LYS A 76 -3.92 3.79 -7.67
CA LYS A 76 -3.93 5.23 -7.43
C LYS A 76 -2.51 5.79 -7.58
N TRP A 77 -1.52 5.13 -6.97
CA TRP A 77 -0.12 5.52 -7.09
C TRP A 77 0.38 5.45 -8.54
N ALA A 78 0.10 4.37 -9.25
CA ALA A 78 0.50 4.22 -10.65
C ALA A 78 -0.03 5.35 -11.56
N ARG A 79 -1.23 5.88 -11.27
CA ARG A 79 -1.78 7.05 -11.98
C ARG A 79 -1.04 8.33 -11.59
N GLU A 80 -0.81 8.55 -10.30
CA GLU A 80 -0.09 9.72 -9.80
C GLU A 80 1.37 9.71 -10.29
N ALA A 81 2.04 8.57 -10.23
CA ALA A 81 3.44 8.41 -10.65
C ALA A 81 3.68 8.83 -12.11
N LYS A 82 2.73 8.59 -13.01
CA LYS A 82 2.83 8.99 -14.43
C LYS A 82 2.96 10.50 -14.63
N ARG A 83 2.54 11.30 -13.67
CA ARG A 83 2.62 12.76 -13.70
C ARG A 83 4.04 13.28 -13.52
N TYR A 84 4.96 12.45 -13.04
CA TYR A 84 6.31 12.85 -12.69
C TYR A 84 7.34 12.20 -13.61
N ARG A 85 8.49 12.85 -13.71
CA ARG A 85 9.68 12.30 -14.38
C ARG A 85 10.90 12.50 -13.49
N LEU A 86 11.84 11.57 -13.52
CA LEU A 86 13.13 11.75 -12.84
C LEU A 86 13.90 12.88 -13.56
N GLN A 87 14.41 13.82 -12.79
CA GLN A 87 15.18 14.95 -13.27
C GLN A 87 16.44 15.14 -12.42
N ALA A 88 17.56 15.36 -13.08
CA ALA A 88 18.78 15.78 -12.39
C ALA A 88 18.65 17.29 -12.05
N LEU A 89 18.88 17.62 -10.79
CA LEU A 89 18.91 19.00 -10.27
C LEU A 89 20.34 19.48 -10.03
N GLY A 90 21.33 18.61 -10.22
CA GLY A 90 22.73 18.85 -10.05
C GLY A 90 23.55 17.57 -10.26
N PRO A 91 24.90 17.61 -10.16
CA PRO A 91 25.75 16.46 -10.45
C PRO A 91 25.45 15.18 -9.67
N ALA A 92 24.93 15.32 -8.44
CA ALA A 92 24.56 14.19 -7.56
C ALA A 92 23.15 14.34 -6.98
N ALA A 93 22.33 15.24 -7.52
CA ALA A 93 21.01 15.54 -7.01
C ALA A 93 19.95 15.16 -8.03
N HIS A 94 19.14 14.16 -7.68
CA HIS A 94 18.02 13.70 -8.49
C HIS A 94 16.71 13.83 -7.71
N ALA A 95 15.65 14.25 -8.39
CA ALA A 95 14.31 14.32 -7.83
C ALA A 95 13.27 14.01 -8.92
N TYR A 96 12.08 13.66 -8.52
CA TYR A 96 10.97 13.51 -9.47
C TYR A 96 10.27 14.85 -9.66
N ALA A 97 10.37 15.44 -10.85
CA ALA A 97 9.73 16.69 -11.22
C ALA A 97 8.33 16.45 -11.77
N LEU A 98 7.38 17.29 -11.40
CA LEU A 98 6.06 17.32 -12.02
C LEU A 98 6.20 17.70 -13.50
N LYS A 99 5.57 16.94 -14.39
CA LYS A 99 5.55 17.25 -15.82
C LYS A 99 4.65 18.45 -16.10
N PRO A 100 5.07 19.43 -16.90
CA PRO A 100 4.25 20.61 -17.20
C PRO A 100 2.87 20.26 -17.76
N GLU A 101 2.80 19.26 -18.65
CA GLU A 101 1.56 18.77 -19.25
C GLU A 101 0.61 18.08 -18.27
N ALA A 102 1.12 17.65 -17.12
CA ALA A 102 0.35 17.00 -16.06
C ALA A 102 0.11 17.91 -14.84
N ALA A 103 0.64 19.14 -14.85
CA ALA A 103 0.54 20.05 -13.71
C ALA A 103 -0.88 20.59 -13.50
N GLY A 104 -1.61 20.92 -14.59
CA GLY A 104 -2.88 21.62 -14.48
C GLY A 104 -2.71 22.94 -13.73
N GLU A 105 -3.44 23.13 -12.66
CA GLU A 105 -3.33 24.30 -11.77
C GLU A 105 -2.31 24.10 -10.62
N GLU A 106 -1.72 22.91 -10.51
CA GLU A 106 -0.78 22.58 -9.45
C GLU A 106 0.58 23.25 -9.72
N PRO A 107 1.17 23.98 -8.74
CA PRO A 107 2.45 24.63 -8.94
C PRO A 107 3.56 23.60 -9.17
N MET A 108 4.55 23.97 -9.99
CA MET A 108 5.70 23.13 -10.29
C MET A 108 6.48 22.82 -9.02
N HIS A 109 6.71 21.55 -8.77
CA HIS A 109 7.40 21.06 -7.58
C HIS A 109 8.20 19.77 -7.85
N HIS A 110 9.04 19.43 -6.89
CA HIS A 110 9.86 18.23 -6.95
C HIS A 110 9.53 17.29 -5.80
N LEU A 111 9.50 15.99 -6.07
CA LEU A 111 9.31 14.96 -5.06
C LEU A 111 10.64 14.33 -4.68
N CYS A 112 10.74 13.96 -3.42
CA CYS A 112 11.87 13.22 -2.88
C CYS A 112 11.98 11.84 -3.53
N GLN A 113 13.15 11.51 -4.13
CA GLN A 113 13.35 10.25 -4.84
C GLN A 113 13.15 9.02 -3.92
N PRO A 114 13.80 8.88 -2.76
CA PRO A 114 13.59 7.72 -1.89
C PRO A 114 12.12 7.54 -1.43
N CYS A 115 11.41 8.64 -1.19
CA CYS A 115 10.00 8.56 -0.81
C CYS A 115 9.11 8.17 -1.99
N TYR A 116 9.39 8.69 -3.18
CA TYR A 116 8.65 8.35 -4.38
C TYR A 116 8.76 6.86 -4.74
N GLU A 117 9.94 6.27 -4.61
CA GLU A 117 10.17 4.84 -4.83
C GLU A 117 9.42 3.97 -3.83
N GLN A 118 9.14 4.51 -2.63
CA GLN A 118 8.28 3.90 -1.61
C GLN A 118 6.80 4.25 -1.78
N GLN A 119 6.38 4.77 -2.93
CA GLN A 119 5.00 5.18 -3.24
C GLN A 119 4.46 6.31 -2.34
N HIS A 120 5.33 7.24 -1.92
CA HIS A 120 4.97 8.38 -1.08
C HIS A 120 5.21 9.68 -1.81
N LYS A 121 4.14 10.48 -1.98
CA LYS A 121 4.21 11.83 -2.57
C LYS A 121 4.73 12.80 -1.52
N MET A 122 6.05 13.00 -1.46
CA MET A 122 6.71 13.94 -0.54
C MET A 122 7.38 15.06 -1.32
N ILE A 123 6.80 16.26 -1.24
CA ILE A 123 7.32 17.46 -1.88
C ILE A 123 8.56 17.93 -1.11
N LEU A 124 9.64 18.17 -1.84
CA LEU A 124 10.85 18.75 -1.29
C LEU A 124 10.62 20.21 -0.90
N GLN A 125 11.03 20.56 0.32
CA GLN A 125 10.88 21.89 0.88
C GLN A 125 12.21 22.65 0.85
N PHE A 126 12.17 23.96 0.61
CA PHE A 126 13.35 24.81 0.76
C PHE A 126 13.76 24.83 2.24
N SER A 127 15.03 24.57 2.51
CA SER A 127 15.58 24.52 3.87
C SER A 127 16.83 25.38 4.07
N GLY A 128 17.06 26.34 3.16
CA GLY A 128 18.18 27.28 3.24
C GLY A 128 19.17 27.15 2.09
N TYR A 129 20.36 27.73 2.30
CA TYR A 129 21.48 27.67 1.37
C TYR A 129 22.66 26.97 2.01
N ALA A 130 23.43 26.23 1.25
CA ALA A 130 24.70 25.64 1.63
C ALA A 130 25.64 25.63 0.43
N ASP A 131 26.88 26.04 0.60
CA ASP A 131 27.93 26.08 -0.45
C ASP A 131 27.49 26.83 -1.73
N GLY A 132 26.72 27.91 -1.58
CA GLY A 132 26.18 28.68 -2.71
C GLY A 132 25.07 27.99 -3.49
N CYS A 133 24.56 26.86 -3.00
CA CYS A 133 23.46 26.09 -3.60
C CYS A 133 22.19 26.20 -2.76
N ARG A 134 21.03 26.14 -3.41
CA ARG A 134 19.76 25.95 -2.70
C ARG A 134 19.71 24.55 -2.09
N ARG A 135 19.39 24.48 -0.82
CA ARG A 135 19.16 23.23 -0.12
C ARG A 135 17.66 22.94 -0.09
N LEU A 136 17.29 21.79 -0.62
CA LEU A 136 15.94 21.23 -0.53
C LEU A 136 15.98 20.03 0.43
N SER A 137 15.01 19.89 1.31
CA SER A 137 14.93 18.77 2.25
C SER A 137 13.56 18.10 2.19
N CYS A 138 13.54 16.80 2.45
CA CYS A 138 12.31 16.02 2.56
C CYS A 138 11.78 16.06 4.00
N PRO A 139 10.54 16.45 4.24
CA PRO A 139 9.98 16.49 5.59
C PRO A 139 9.80 15.09 6.22
N ARG A 140 9.79 14.03 5.42
CA ARG A 140 9.58 12.65 5.90
C ARG A 140 10.87 11.90 6.19
N CYS A 141 11.76 11.79 5.20
CA CYS A 141 12.99 11.00 5.32
C CYS A 141 14.23 11.84 5.61
N HIS A 142 14.08 13.17 5.69
CA HIS A 142 15.14 14.14 5.93
C HIS A 142 16.29 14.14 4.90
N ALA A 143 16.11 13.43 3.77
CA ALA A 143 17.06 13.52 2.67
C ALA A 143 17.17 14.99 2.20
N ALA A 144 18.39 15.46 2.02
CA ALA A 144 18.68 16.82 1.56
C ALA A 144 19.37 16.78 0.20
N LEU A 145 18.95 17.68 -0.69
CA LEU A 145 19.54 17.86 -2.02
C LEU A 145 20.07 19.29 -2.14
N LEU A 146 21.25 19.44 -2.72
CA LEU A 146 21.81 20.74 -3.09
C LEU A 146 21.55 20.97 -4.58
N VAL A 147 20.81 22.00 -4.87
CA VAL A 147 20.44 22.40 -6.22
C VAL A 147 21.22 23.63 -6.60
N ARG A 148 22.07 23.52 -7.62
CA ARG A 148 22.76 24.68 -8.15
C ARG A 148 21.75 25.47 -8.98
N GLU A 149 21.40 26.68 -8.55
CA GLU A 149 20.64 27.58 -9.40
C GLU A 149 21.51 27.97 -10.61
N PRO A 150 20.95 27.98 -11.84
CA PRO A 150 21.66 28.63 -12.93
C PRO A 150 21.86 30.08 -12.50
N VAL A 151 23.10 30.53 -12.49
CA VAL A 151 23.43 31.92 -12.26
C VAL A 151 22.74 32.68 -13.38
N VAL A 152 21.60 33.30 -13.10
CA VAL A 152 20.96 34.26 -13.97
C VAL A 152 21.97 35.41 -14.06
N GLY A 153 22.56 35.59 -15.22
CA GLY A 153 23.75 36.37 -15.46
C GLY A 153 23.86 37.60 -14.60
N GLU A 154 24.96 37.73 -13.89
CA GLU A 154 25.39 39.00 -13.31
C GLU A 154 25.34 40.02 -14.43
N VAL A 155 24.36 40.90 -14.35
CA VAL A 155 24.45 42.18 -15.06
C VAL A 155 25.64 42.89 -14.43
N ILE A 156 26.81 42.70 -15.03
CA ILE A 156 28.01 43.48 -14.70
C ILE A 156 27.64 44.92 -15.08
N THR A 157 27.05 45.66 -14.15
CA THR A 157 27.02 47.09 -14.22
C THR A 157 28.45 47.55 -14.04
N THR A 158 29.17 47.63 -15.15
CA THR A 158 30.43 48.38 -15.20
C THR A 158 30.08 49.83 -14.84
N ARG A 159 30.21 50.16 -13.58
CA ARG A 159 30.31 51.55 -13.14
C ARG A 159 31.54 52.12 -13.83
N ARG A 160 31.33 52.82 -14.96
CA ARG A 160 32.37 53.77 -15.47
C ARG A 160 32.70 54.72 -14.36
N ARG A 161 33.92 54.62 -13.84
CA ARG A 161 34.52 55.69 -13.06
C ARG A 161 34.55 56.96 -13.93
N PRO A 162 34.02 58.07 -13.47
CA PRO A 162 34.25 59.34 -14.18
C PRO A 162 35.77 59.62 -14.11
N SER A 163 36.38 59.77 -15.30
CA SER A 163 37.74 60.27 -15.42
C SER A 163 37.74 61.70 -14.95
N ILE A 164 38.42 61.93 -13.84
CA ILE A 164 38.82 63.29 -13.45
C ILE A 164 39.97 63.65 -14.38
N THR A 165 39.67 64.39 -15.43
CA THR A 165 40.69 65.11 -16.20
C THR A 165 40.66 66.58 -15.75
N ASP A 166 41.79 66.91 -15.23
CA ASP A 166 42.25 68.19 -14.73
C ASP A 166 41.86 69.38 -15.61
N GLY A 167 41.37 70.37 -14.90
CA GLY A 167 41.36 71.74 -15.43
C GLY A 167 42.70 72.40 -15.26
N TYR A 168 43.13 73.06 -16.27
CA TYR A 168 43.92 74.32 -16.26
C TYR A 168 43.21 75.34 -17.06
#